data_b304a382e5b2818a3bbe0c6e7633b89e
#
_entry.id   b304a382e5b2818a3bbe0c6e7633b89e
#
_cell.length_a   1.000
_cell.length_b   1.000
_cell.length_c   1.000
_cell.angle_alpha   90.00
_cell.angle_beta   90.00
_cell.angle_gamma   90.00
#
_symmetry.space_group_name_H-M   'P 1'
#
loop_
_entity.id
_entity.type
_entity.pdbx_description
1 polymer ?
#
loop_
_entity_poly.entity_id
_entity_poly.type
_entity_poly.pdbx_seq_one_letter_code
_entity_poly.pdbx_strand_id
1 'polypeptide(L)'
;MAVRQRERAIDIFKGLLVLGMVYCHCLQFFSDPVIFPQGQKWIDPINLITFSGFVFSFGYVCQLAYYSKPFAEVWHRMLATAFKTLLAFYISGTAYRLFIDQRPLEWTTIKPILLLNDMPGWSEFLASFTYLILLGLLLFVPLKWLGRRKWAGLTAAGLLLLTTFMPYGAIHAVPWAPLVGTRDFASFPVVQYFPYYLLGMLFARYRTGFDWRVLAGAAIATGAFAWKWLSGADASLPERFPPSVWWVAGPALLLYGYYLLSRWMEKYPLPFLPLEALGRNVLWFLLMSNVLIFALKSNQPLLLLGLLDAFWMELGLLAVIGFSIWIITKPARRAALSNDTKM
;
A
#
# COMPACT_ATOMS: atom_id res chain seq x y z
N MET A 1 2.62 -9.04 -31.51
CA MET A 1 2.87 -8.12 -30.35
C MET A 1 3.67 -8.91 -29.32
N ALA A 2 4.89 -8.49 -28.98
CA ALA A 2 5.66 -9.18 -27.94
C ALA A 2 4.88 -9.08 -26.61
N VAL A 3 4.53 -10.21 -26.02
CA VAL A 3 3.95 -10.27 -24.68
C VAL A 3 4.95 -9.62 -23.74
N ARG A 4 4.63 -8.44 -23.24
CA ARG A 4 5.52 -7.68 -22.36
C ARG A 4 5.68 -8.52 -21.09
N GLN A 5 6.86 -9.08 -20.91
CA GLN A 5 7.16 -9.95 -19.78
C GLN A 5 6.91 -9.17 -18.48
N ARG A 6 6.05 -9.70 -17.63
CA ARG A 6 5.69 -9.10 -16.34
C ARG A 6 6.93 -9.06 -15.45
N GLU A 7 7.21 -7.95 -14.81
CA GLU A 7 8.37 -7.85 -13.92
C GLU A 7 8.10 -8.53 -12.59
N ARG A 8 8.71 -9.69 -12.39
CA ARG A 8 8.55 -10.55 -11.22
C ARG A 8 9.06 -9.87 -9.94
N ALA A 9 10.16 -9.13 -10.03
CA ALA A 9 10.73 -8.41 -8.89
C ALA A 9 9.71 -7.50 -8.20
N ILE A 10 8.90 -6.75 -8.97
CA ILE A 10 7.90 -5.85 -8.38
C ILE A 10 6.70 -6.61 -7.79
N ASP A 11 6.38 -7.79 -8.33
CA ASP A 11 5.36 -8.65 -7.73
C ASP A 11 5.86 -9.24 -6.41
N ILE A 12 7.11 -9.68 -6.32
CA ILE A 12 7.76 -10.14 -5.07
C ILE A 12 7.80 -8.99 -4.06
N PHE A 13 8.22 -7.80 -4.47
CA PHE A 13 8.25 -6.61 -3.61
C PHE A 13 6.88 -6.33 -2.98
N LYS A 14 5.82 -6.33 -3.79
CA LYS A 14 4.45 -6.15 -3.28
C LYS A 14 4.02 -7.30 -2.37
N GLY A 15 4.43 -8.53 -2.69
CA GLY A 15 4.16 -9.71 -1.87
C GLY A 15 4.76 -9.61 -0.48
N LEU A 16 6.01 -9.12 -0.36
CA LEU A 16 6.65 -8.86 0.93
C LEU A 16 5.90 -7.78 1.74
N LEU A 17 5.39 -6.73 1.06
CA LEU A 17 4.58 -5.71 1.74
C LEU A 17 3.24 -6.25 2.22
N VAL A 18 2.57 -7.10 1.44
CA VAL A 18 1.32 -7.77 1.84
C VAL A 18 1.54 -8.65 3.06
N LEU A 19 2.61 -9.46 3.03
CA LEU A 19 3.01 -10.30 4.16
C LEU A 19 3.17 -9.45 5.43
N GLY A 20 4.05 -8.44 5.40
CA GLY A 20 4.26 -7.57 6.57
C GLY A 20 2.98 -6.88 7.04
N MET A 21 2.14 -6.39 6.12
CA MET A 21 0.92 -5.67 6.47
C MET A 21 -0.12 -6.58 7.15
N VAL A 22 -0.36 -7.79 6.65
CA VAL A 22 -1.32 -8.72 7.26
C VAL A 22 -0.82 -9.15 8.64
N TYR A 23 0.49 -9.42 8.78
CA TYR A 23 1.11 -9.69 10.09
C TYR A 23 0.92 -8.53 11.07
N CYS A 24 1.17 -7.31 10.61
CA CYS A 24 0.97 -6.10 11.41
C CYS A 24 -0.49 -5.98 11.89
N HIS A 25 -1.47 -6.24 11.02
CA HIS A 25 -2.88 -6.22 11.39
C HIS A 25 -3.21 -7.33 12.40
N CYS A 26 -2.66 -8.55 12.24
CA CYS A 26 -2.83 -9.60 13.24
C CYS A 26 -2.30 -9.16 14.62
N LEU A 27 -1.12 -8.53 14.67
CA LEU A 27 -0.58 -8.01 15.92
C LEU A 27 -1.46 -6.87 16.50
N GLN A 28 -1.91 -5.93 15.67
CA GLN A 28 -2.71 -4.78 16.12
C GLN A 28 -4.06 -5.17 16.68
N PHE A 29 -4.69 -6.23 16.16
CA PHE A 29 -6.02 -6.67 16.60
C PHE A 29 -5.98 -7.73 17.70
N PHE A 30 -4.93 -8.53 17.77
CA PHE A 30 -4.89 -9.71 18.65
C PHE A 30 -3.70 -9.76 19.62
N SER A 31 -2.78 -8.78 19.60
CA SER A 31 -1.68 -8.73 20.55
C SER A 31 -1.85 -7.54 21.50
N ASP A 32 -1.90 -7.82 22.78
CA ASP A 32 -1.96 -6.78 23.81
C ASP A 32 -0.55 -6.23 24.06
N PRO A 33 -0.32 -4.92 23.93
CA PRO A 33 1.01 -4.31 24.12
C PRO A 33 1.51 -4.41 25.58
N VAL A 34 0.63 -4.58 26.56
CA VAL A 34 0.99 -4.78 27.96
C VAL A 34 1.53 -6.21 28.17
N ILE A 35 0.87 -7.20 27.56
CA ILE A 35 1.24 -8.62 27.67
C ILE A 35 2.39 -8.95 26.71
N PHE A 36 2.37 -8.39 25.51
CA PHE A 36 3.35 -8.65 24.44
C PHE A 36 4.02 -7.36 23.95
N PRO A 37 4.83 -6.68 24.76
CA PRO A 37 5.44 -5.39 24.39
C PRO A 37 6.38 -5.47 23.17
N GLN A 38 6.84 -6.66 22.84
CA GLN A 38 7.67 -6.89 21.65
C GLN A 38 6.88 -6.71 20.33
N GLY A 39 5.54 -6.79 20.36
CA GLY A 39 4.68 -6.59 19.20
C GLY A 39 4.90 -5.22 18.57
N GLN A 40 5.02 -4.16 19.37
CA GLN A 40 5.20 -2.79 18.88
C GLN A 40 6.51 -2.63 18.10
N LYS A 41 7.59 -3.34 18.50
CA LYS A 41 8.88 -3.31 17.79
C LYS A 41 8.80 -3.85 16.36
N TRP A 42 7.80 -4.68 16.04
CA TRP A 42 7.51 -5.17 14.68
C TRP A 42 6.48 -4.31 13.96
N ILE A 43 5.46 -3.84 14.68
CA ILE A 43 4.40 -2.99 14.14
C ILE A 43 4.98 -1.69 13.55
N ASP A 44 5.88 -1.02 14.26
CA ASP A 44 6.39 0.29 13.86
C ASP A 44 7.19 0.28 12.55
N PRO A 45 8.21 -0.58 12.36
CA PRO A 45 8.95 -0.63 11.09
C PRO A 45 8.08 -1.12 9.93
N ILE A 46 7.14 -2.05 10.17
CA ILE A 46 6.20 -2.50 9.13
C ILE A 46 5.30 -1.33 8.70
N ASN A 47 4.74 -0.59 9.66
CA ASN A 47 3.93 0.59 9.37
C ASN A 47 4.71 1.66 8.61
N LEU A 48 5.99 1.86 8.96
CA LEU A 48 6.86 2.84 8.31
C LEU A 48 7.01 2.57 6.81
N ILE A 49 7.20 1.29 6.43
CA ILE A 49 7.48 0.90 5.04
C ILE A 49 6.25 0.61 4.20
N THR A 50 5.13 0.21 4.81
CA THR A 50 4.01 -0.40 4.08
C THR A 50 3.37 0.56 3.08
N PHE A 51 2.88 1.72 3.54
CA PHE A 51 2.16 2.63 2.64
C PHE A 51 3.09 3.23 1.58
N SER A 52 4.26 3.72 1.99
CA SER A 52 5.29 4.25 1.08
C SER A 52 5.71 3.21 0.03
N GLY A 53 5.86 1.95 0.44
CA GLY A 53 6.22 0.84 -0.45
C GLY A 53 5.12 0.52 -1.46
N PHE A 54 3.86 0.49 -1.04
CA PHE A 54 2.75 0.31 -1.97
C PHE A 54 2.64 1.47 -2.95
N VAL A 55 2.77 2.73 -2.51
CA VAL A 55 2.77 3.91 -3.38
C VAL A 55 3.93 3.85 -4.39
N PHE A 56 5.15 3.47 -3.96
CA PHE A 56 6.30 3.25 -4.82
C PHE A 56 6.02 2.17 -5.87
N SER A 57 5.56 1.01 -5.44
CA SER A 57 5.26 -0.11 -6.35
C SER A 57 4.16 0.25 -7.35
N PHE A 58 3.19 1.05 -6.92
CA PHE A 58 2.11 1.51 -7.77
C PHE A 58 2.62 2.48 -8.84
N GLY A 59 3.46 3.46 -8.48
CA GLY A 59 4.13 4.34 -9.45
C GLY A 59 4.97 3.54 -10.46
N TYR A 60 5.69 2.52 -10.00
CA TYR A 60 6.46 1.60 -10.83
C TYR A 60 5.58 0.91 -11.87
N VAL A 61 4.49 0.30 -11.42
CA VAL A 61 3.54 -0.40 -12.31
C VAL A 61 2.84 0.56 -13.26
N CYS A 62 2.44 1.74 -12.79
CA CYS A 62 1.78 2.75 -13.63
C CYS A 62 2.71 3.23 -14.75
N GLN A 63 4.01 3.41 -14.50
CA GLN A 63 4.99 3.76 -15.54
C GLN A 63 5.02 2.69 -16.63
N LEU A 64 5.00 1.42 -16.26
CA LEU A 64 5.05 0.32 -17.22
C LEU A 64 3.71 0.13 -17.94
N ALA A 65 2.59 0.14 -17.22
CA ALA A 65 1.28 -0.22 -17.75
C ALA A 65 0.59 0.92 -18.49
N TYR A 66 0.77 2.17 -18.00
CA TYR A 66 -0.03 3.32 -18.44
C TYR A 66 0.81 4.41 -19.10
N TYR A 67 1.82 4.99 -18.41
CA TYR A 67 2.55 6.16 -18.95
C TYR A 67 3.48 5.83 -20.13
N SER A 68 3.71 4.56 -20.43
CA SER A 68 4.39 4.11 -21.64
C SER A 68 3.51 4.17 -22.90
N LYS A 69 2.18 4.40 -22.74
CA LYS A 69 1.17 4.35 -23.79
C LYS A 69 0.50 5.70 -24.00
N PRO A 70 -0.28 5.89 -25.09
CA PRO A 70 -1.16 7.04 -25.27
C PRO A 70 -2.28 7.04 -24.21
N PHE A 71 -2.74 8.23 -23.79
CA PHE A 71 -3.81 8.40 -22.81
C PHE A 71 -5.09 7.69 -23.24
N ALA A 72 -5.49 7.85 -24.51
CA ALA A 72 -6.71 7.27 -25.07
C ALA A 72 -6.80 5.73 -24.91
N GLU A 73 -5.66 5.03 -24.85
CA GLU A 73 -5.61 3.57 -24.70
C GLU A 73 -5.75 3.10 -23.25
N VAL A 74 -5.53 3.98 -22.27
CA VAL A 74 -5.34 3.56 -20.87
C VAL A 74 -6.29 4.18 -19.87
N TRP A 75 -6.91 5.33 -20.16
CA TRP A 75 -7.74 6.07 -19.21
C TRP A 75 -8.89 5.24 -18.64
N HIS A 76 -9.58 4.44 -19.48
CA HIS A 76 -10.66 3.56 -19.04
C HIS A 76 -10.19 2.45 -18.09
N ARG A 77 -8.95 1.94 -18.27
CA ARG A 77 -8.36 0.94 -17.37
C ARG A 77 -7.98 1.55 -16.03
N MET A 78 -7.45 2.77 -16.03
CA MET A 78 -7.16 3.51 -14.81
C MET A 78 -8.44 3.78 -14.03
N LEU A 79 -9.49 4.27 -14.72
CA LEU A 79 -10.78 4.52 -14.10
C LEU A 79 -11.43 3.24 -13.53
N ALA A 80 -11.38 2.14 -14.28
CA ALA A 80 -11.86 0.84 -13.79
C ALA A 80 -11.07 0.35 -12.56
N THR A 81 -9.75 0.63 -12.50
CA THR A 81 -8.93 0.30 -11.33
C THR A 81 -9.31 1.17 -10.14
N ALA A 82 -9.51 2.48 -10.34
CA ALA A 82 -9.99 3.39 -9.29
C ALA A 82 -11.33 2.93 -8.72
N PHE A 83 -12.28 2.58 -9.58
CA PHE A 83 -13.59 2.08 -9.16
C PHE A 83 -13.49 0.77 -8.36
N LYS A 84 -12.66 -0.19 -8.80
CA LYS A 84 -12.43 -1.44 -8.04
C LYS A 84 -11.84 -1.17 -6.66
N THR A 85 -10.91 -0.23 -6.54
CA THR A 85 -10.30 0.13 -5.26
C THR A 85 -11.29 0.86 -4.35
N LEU A 86 -12.14 1.73 -4.93
CA LEU A 86 -13.22 2.42 -4.21
C LEU A 86 -14.26 1.41 -3.69
N LEU A 87 -14.63 0.43 -4.51
CA LEU A 87 -15.54 -0.64 -4.08
C LEU A 87 -14.94 -1.47 -2.94
N ALA A 88 -13.63 -1.77 -3.01
CA ALA A 88 -12.93 -2.44 -1.94
C ALA A 88 -12.92 -1.62 -0.64
N PHE A 89 -12.75 -0.29 -0.73
CA PHE A 89 -12.89 0.61 0.41
C PHE A 89 -14.30 0.53 1.01
N TYR A 90 -15.35 0.59 0.21
CA TYR A 90 -16.73 0.51 0.68
C TYR A 90 -17.01 -0.81 1.42
N ILE A 91 -16.54 -1.94 0.86
CA ILE A 91 -16.72 -3.27 1.48
C ILE A 91 -15.93 -3.35 2.79
N SER A 92 -14.64 -2.99 2.79
CA SER A 92 -13.79 -3.04 3.98
C SER A 92 -14.28 -2.08 5.06
N GLY A 93 -14.65 -0.84 4.70
CA GLY A 93 -15.16 0.16 5.63
C GLY A 93 -16.49 -0.24 6.26
N THR A 94 -17.41 -0.80 5.46
CA THR A 94 -18.66 -1.34 5.98
C THR A 94 -18.41 -2.51 6.95
N ALA A 95 -17.50 -3.43 6.57
CA ALA A 95 -17.12 -4.54 7.45
C ALA A 95 -16.52 -4.04 8.77
N TYR A 96 -15.68 -3.00 8.76
CA TYR A 96 -15.14 -2.40 9.96
C TYR A 96 -16.27 -1.87 10.88
N ARG A 97 -17.21 -1.09 10.34
CA ARG A 97 -18.33 -0.55 11.13
C ARG A 97 -19.22 -1.64 11.72
N LEU A 98 -19.46 -2.73 10.95
CA LEU A 98 -20.27 -3.86 11.41
C LEU A 98 -19.56 -4.69 12.49
N PHE A 99 -18.31 -5.09 12.23
CA PHE A 99 -17.64 -6.08 13.08
C PHE A 99 -16.87 -5.44 14.24
N ILE A 100 -16.23 -4.30 14.04
CA ILE A 100 -15.40 -3.66 15.08
C ILE A 100 -16.21 -2.66 15.89
N ASP A 101 -16.94 -1.76 15.22
CA ASP A 101 -17.76 -0.76 15.92
C ASP A 101 -19.13 -1.30 16.35
N GLN A 102 -19.48 -2.55 15.99
CA GLN A 102 -20.75 -3.21 16.32
C GLN A 102 -21.99 -2.40 15.87
N ARG A 103 -21.86 -1.63 14.77
CA ARG A 103 -22.98 -0.86 14.23
C ARG A 103 -23.93 -1.76 13.41
N PRO A 104 -25.25 -1.50 13.42
CA PRO A 104 -26.19 -2.27 12.62
C PRO A 104 -25.96 -2.03 11.12
N LEU A 105 -26.32 -3.05 10.31
CA LEU A 105 -26.27 -2.94 8.83
C LEU A 105 -27.50 -2.15 8.36
N GLU A 106 -27.42 -0.83 8.45
CA GLU A 106 -28.48 0.10 8.08
C GLU A 106 -27.96 1.18 7.15
N TRP A 107 -28.89 1.85 6.47
CA TRP A 107 -28.54 2.95 5.57
C TRP A 107 -27.82 4.10 6.27
N THR A 108 -28.12 4.34 7.54
CA THR A 108 -27.46 5.34 8.40
C THR A 108 -25.98 5.05 8.62
N THR A 109 -25.57 3.78 8.63
CA THR A 109 -24.17 3.33 8.74
C THR A 109 -23.47 3.35 7.38
N ILE A 110 -24.17 2.94 6.30
CA ILE A 110 -23.56 2.74 4.99
C ILE A 110 -23.43 4.06 4.21
N LYS A 111 -24.47 4.92 4.24
CA LYS A 111 -24.52 6.16 3.47
C LYS A 111 -23.32 7.10 3.68
N PRO A 112 -22.85 7.37 4.92
CA PRO A 112 -21.68 8.23 5.12
C PRO A 112 -20.41 7.67 4.47
N ILE A 113 -20.22 6.33 4.48
CA ILE A 113 -19.07 5.67 3.83
C ILE A 113 -19.14 5.84 2.32
N LEU A 114 -20.34 5.60 1.72
CA LEU A 114 -20.54 5.76 0.27
C LEU A 114 -20.32 7.20 -0.20
N LEU A 115 -20.68 8.19 0.63
CA LEU A 115 -20.48 9.61 0.33
C LEU A 115 -19.07 10.11 0.71
N LEU A 116 -18.17 9.23 1.16
CA LEU A 116 -16.83 9.57 1.65
C LEU A 116 -16.83 10.55 2.84
N ASN A 117 -17.93 10.65 3.58
CA ASN A 117 -18.08 11.45 4.78
C ASN A 117 -17.73 10.67 6.06
N ASP A 118 -17.40 9.39 5.91
CA ASP A 118 -16.90 8.51 6.96
C ASP A 118 -15.73 7.70 6.41
N MET A 119 -14.61 7.70 7.14
CA MET A 119 -13.39 6.97 6.80
C MET A 119 -13.09 5.94 7.89
N PRO A 120 -13.70 4.74 7.82
CA PRO A 120 -13.47 3.69 8.79
C PRO A 120 -12.00 3.29 8.84
N GLY A 121 -11.48 3.08 10.07
CA GLY A 121 -10.08 2.71 10.29
C GLY A 121 -9.68 1.43 9.55
N TRP A 122 -8.39 1.28 9.27
CA TRP A 122 -7.79 0.19 8.47
C TRP A 122 -8.34 0.04 7.04
N SER A 123 -9.36 0.83 6.65
CA SER A 123 -9.88 0.87 5.28
C SER A 123 -9.48 2.15 4.54
N GLU A 124 -9.09 3.19 5.27
CA GLU A 124 -8.77 4.52 4.76
C GLU A 124 -7.66 4.51 3.70
N PHE A 125 -6.71 3.57 3.79
CA PHE A 125 -5.66 3.46 2.78
C PHE A 125 -6.19 3.02 1.40
N LEU A 126 -7.29 2.24 1.33
CA LEU A 126 -7.95 1.90 0.07
C LEU A 126 -8.58 3.14 -0.59
N ALA A 127 -9.16 4.05 0.23
CA ALA A 127 -9.61 5.35 -0.27
C ALA A 127 -8.42 6.14 -0.83
N SER A 128 -7.30 6.21 -0.11
CA SER A 128 -6.08 6.89 -0.57
C SER A 128 -5.57 6.33 -1.89
N PHE A 129 -5.59 5.01 -2.10
CA PHE A 129 -5.24 4.42 -3.40
C PHE A 129 -6.22 4.80 -4.52
N THR A 130 -7.50 4.94 -4.23
CA THR A 130 -8.48 5.46 -5.20
C THR A 130 -8.10 6.88 -5.62
N TYR A 131 -7.80 7.76 -4.67
CA TYR A 131 -7.35 9.13 -4.96
C TYR A 131 -6.03 9.15 -5.71
N LEU A 132 -5.08 8.26 -5.36
CA LEU A 132 -3.79 8.13 -6.06
C LEU A 132 -3.99 7.79 -7.54
N ILE A 133 -4.91 6.88 -7.86
CA ILE A 133 -5.22 6.48 -9.25
C ILE A 133 -5.88 7.64 -9.99
N LEU A 134 -6.87 8.31 -9.38
CA LEU A 134 -7.57 9.44 -9.96
C LEU A 134 -6.62 10.63 -10.19
N LEU A 135 -5.73 10.91 -9.24
CA LEU A 135 -4.69 11.92 -9.39
C LEU A 135 -3.71 11.55 -10.50
N GLY A 136 -3.32 10.28 -10.59
CA GLY A 136 -2.49 9.75 -11.68
C GLY A 136 -3.15 9.87 -13.06
N LEU A 137 -4.48 9.74 -13.13
CA LEU A 137 -5.28 9.95 -14.34
C LEU A 137 -5.36 11.43 -14.70
N LEU A 138 -5.67 12.30 -13.73
CA LEU A 138 -5.78 13.75 -13.91
C LEU A 138 -4.45 14.36 -14.34
N LEU A 139 -3.37 13.94 -13.70
CA LEU A 139 -2.01 14.42 -13.97
C LEU A 139 -1.26 13.55 -15.00
N PHE A 140 -1.96 12.82 -15.85
CA PHE A 140 -1.35 11.87 -16.78
C PHE A 140 -0.24 12.49 -17.65
N VAL A 141 -0.50 13.66 -18.25
CA VAL A 141 0.45 14.33 -19.15
C VAL A 141 1.68 14.83 -18.39
N PRO A 142 1.56 15.61 -17.31
CA PRO A 142 2.72 16.03 -16.52
C PRO A 142 3.51 14.87 -15.92
N LEU A 143 2.83 13.81 -15.44
CA LEU A 143 3.51 12.63 -14.91
C LEU A 143 4.30 11.87 -15.99
N LYS A 144 3.70 11.71 -17.17
CA LYS A 144 4.40 11.12 -18.32
C LYS A 144 5.63 11.93 -18.71
N TRP A 145 5.56 13.26 -18.63
CA TRP A 145 6.69 14.16 -18.90
C TRP A 145 7.75 14.04 -17.81
N LEU A 146 7.39 14.09 -16.51
CA LEU A 146 8.31 13.91 -15.38
C LEU A 146 9.01 12.55 -15.43
N GLY A 147 8.30 11.47 -15.75
CA GLY A 147 8.88 10.13 -15.88
C GLY A 147 9.94 10.02 -16.98
N ARG A 148 9.92 10.90 -17.98
CA ARG A 148 10.92 10.96 -19.06
C ARG A 148 12.16 11.79 -18.71
N ARG A 149 12.12 12.61 -17.66
CA ARG A 149 13.16 13.56 -17.27
C ARG A 149 13.63 13.28 -15.84
N LYS A 150 14.69 12.48 -15.71
CA LYS A 150 15.18 12.00 -14.41
C LYS A 150 15.29 13.12 -13.36
N TRP A 151 15.99 14.20 -13.71
CA TRP A 151 16.23 15.30 -12.78
C TRP A 151 14.95 16.07 -12.44
N ALA A 152 14.10 16.35 -13.41
CA ALA A 152 12.82 17.00 -13.16
C ALA A 152 11.92 16.15 -12.25
N GLY A 153 11.87 14.83 -12.46
CA GLY A 153 11.13 13.91 -11.60
C GLY A 153 11.70 13.84 -10.18
N LEU A 154 13.01 13.82 -10.01
CA LEU A 154 13.66 13.86 -8.69
C LEU A 154 13.43 15.19 -7.97
N THR A 155 13.57 16.33 -8.68
CA THR A 155 13.25 17.65 -8.12
C THR A 155 11.79 17.76 -7.70
N ALA A 156 10.85 17.29 -8.53
CA ALA A 156 9.44 17.26 -8.19
C ALA A 156 9.17 16.40 -6.95
N ALA A 157 9.80 15.22 -6.84
CA ALA A 157 9.69 14.37 -5.65
C ALA A 157 10.22 15.10 -4.39
N GLY A 158 11.36 15.79 -4.48
CA GLY A 158 11.90 16.59 -3.38
C GLY A 158 10.99 17.74 -2.98
N LEU A 159 10.45 18.49 -3.95
CA LEU A 159 9.53 19.61 -3.68
C LEU A 159 8.23 19.13 -3.03
N LEU A 160 7.73 17.97 -3.41
CA LEU A 160 6.52 17.40 -2.79
C LEU A 160 6.70 17.04 -1.33
N LEU A 161 7.91 16.82 -0.82
CA LEU A 161 8.16 16.67 0.62
C LEU A 161 7.77 17.92 1.40
N LEU A 162 7.82 19.11 0.78
CA LEU A 162 7.38 20.35 1.44
C LEU A 162 5.88 20.37 1.75
N THR A 163 5.08 19.52 1.10
CA THR A 163 3.65 19.39 1.41
C THR A 163 3.38 18.79 2.79
N THR A 164 4.38 18.19 3.42
CA THR A 164 4.27 17.72 4.82
C THR A 164 4.19 18.87 5.83
N PHE A 165 4.43 20.11 5.42
CA PHE A 165 4.28 21.32 6.25
C PHE A 165 2.92 22.03 6.09
N MET A 166 1.95 21.35 5.46
CA MET A 166 0.59 21.90 5.32
C MET A 166 -0.08 22.15 6.68
N PRO A 167 -0.98 23.15 6.78
CA PRO A 167 -1.74 23.42 7.99
C PRO A 167 -2.89 22.41 8.17
N TYR A 168 -2.57 21.19 8.54
CA TYR A 168 -3.52 20.08 8.66
C TYR A 168 -4.70 20.35 9.61
N GLY A 169 -4.50 21.22 10.64
CA GLY A 169 -5.55 21.61 11.56
C GLY A 169 -6.65 22.48 10.94
N ALA A 170 -6.46 22.98 9.71
CA ALA A 170 -7.48 23.71 8.96
C ALA A 170 -8.28 22.82 8.00
N ILE A 171 -7.98 21.51 7.94
CA ILE A 171 -8.58 20.57 6.98
C ILE A 171 -9.55 19.65 7.75
N HIS A 172 -10.83 20.04 7.76
CA HIS A 172 -11.89 19.30 8.47
C HIS A 172 -12.79 18.48 7.54
N ALA A 173 -12.78 18.76 6.24
CA ALA A 173 -13.63 18.05 5.29
C ALA A 173 -13.10 16.63 5.02
N VAL A 174 -13.83 15.62 5.50
CA VAL A 174 -13.46 14.20 5.45
C VAL A 174 -13.01 13.74 4.06
N PRO A 175 -13.68 14.10 2.94
CA PRO A 175 -13.25 13.67 1.60
C PRO A 175 -11.86 14.15 1.19
N TRP A 176 -11.32 15.23 1.78
CA TRP A 176 -9.99 15.75 1.47
C TRP A 176 -8.86 15.07 2.24
N ALA A 177 -9.18 14.38 3.34
CA ALA A 177 -8.17 13.74 4.18
C ALA A 177 -7.32 12.67 3.45
N PRO A 178 -7.87 11.80 2.58
CA PRO A 178 -7.05 10.87 1.79
C PRO A 178 -6.15 11.57 0.76
N LEU A 179 -6.46 12.81 0.38
CA LEU A 179 -5.66 13.57 -0.58
C LEU A 179 -4.53 14.36 0.10
N VAL A 180 -4.87 15.15 1.13
CA VAL A 180 -3.94 16.15 1.71
C VAL A 180 -3.71 16.01 3.21
N GLY A 181 -4.40 15.07 3.89
CA GLY A 181 -4.29 14.85 5.33
C GLY A 181 -5.21 15.75 6.17
N THR A 182 -5.40 15.35 7.43
CA THR A 182 -6.14 16.07 8.46
C THR A 182 -5.58 15.72 9.84
N ARG A 183 -5.92 16.49 10.87
CA ARG A 183 -5.68 16.13 12.28
C ARG A 183 -6.87 15.46 12.95
N ASP A 184 -8.04 15.45 12.30
CA ASP A 184 -9.28 14.97 12.91
C ASP A 184 -9.33 13.44 13.04
N PHE A 185 -8.63 12.72 12.15
CA PHE A 185 -8.53 11.26 12.16
C PHE A 185 -7.30 10.76 11.38
N ALA A 186 -6.93 9.51 11.60
CA ALA A 186 -5.83 8.86 10.89
C ALA A 186 -6.14 8.74 9.38
N SER A 187 -5.24 9.23 8.53
CA SER A 187 -5.37 9.13 7.08
C SER A 187 -4.00 9.01 6.41
N PHE A 188 -3.98 8.40 5.21
CA PHE A 188 -2.78 8.27 4.39
C PHE A 188 -2.84 9.27 3.22
N PRO A 189 -2.41 10.52 3.40
CA PRO A 189 -2.60 11.56 2.40
C PRO A 189 -1.69 11.36 1.18
N VAL A 190 -2.31 11.24 0.01
CA VAL A 190 -1.65 10.88 -1.26
C VAL A 190 -0.57 11.89 -1.64
N VAL A 191 -0.80 13.19 -1.45
CA VAL A 191 0.12 14.25 -1.89
C VAL A 191 1.46 14.16 -1.16
N GLN A 192 1.44 13.88 0.16
CA GLN A 192 2.64 13.77 0.99
C GLN A 192 3.47 12.52 0.66
N TYR A 193 2.82 11.44 0.22
CA TYR A 193 3.48 10.20 -0.20
C TYR A 193 3.76 10.12 -1.70
N PHE A 194 3.33 11.11 -2.47
CA PHE A 194 3.54 11.15 -3.92
C PHE A 194 5.02 11.14 -4.37
N PRO A 195 5.98 11.59 -3.56
CA PRO A 195 7.40 11.38 -3.83
C PRO A 195 7.73 9.91 -4.16
N TYR A 196 7.19 8.95 -3.41
CA TYR A 196 7.40 7.52 -3.67
C TYR A 196 6.77 7.05 -4.98
N TYR A 197 5.62 7.63 -5.36
CA TYR A 197 5.04 7.36 -6.67
C TYR A 197 5.97 7.78 -7.80
N LEU A 198 6.50 9.00 -7.74
CA LEU A 198 7.45 9.50 -8.73
C LEU A 198 8.75 8.68 -8.75
N LEU A 199 9.29 8.34 -7.58
CA LEU A 199 10.46 7.47 -7.48
C LEU A 199 10.19 6.10 -8.11
N GLY A 200 9.04 5.48 -7.84
CA GLY A 200 8.63 4.23 -8.49
C GLY A 200 8.59 4.33 -10.01
N MET A 201 8.01 5.41 -10.54
CA MET A 201 7.99 5.69 -11.98
C MET A 201 9.41 5.79 -12.57
N LEU A 202 10.30 6.53 -11.90
CA LEU A 202 11.68 6.70 -12.34
C LEU A 202 12.45 5.37 -12.30
N PHE A 203 12.31 4.58 -11.23
CA PHE A 203 12.94 3.27 -11.12
C PHE A 203 12.50 2.33 -12.26
N ALA A 204 11.20 2.31 -12.58
CA ALA A 204 10.68 1.55 -13.71
C ALA A 204 11.22 2.04 -15.06
N ARG A 205 11.25 3.35 -15.27
CA ARG A 205 11.66 3.96 -16.53
C ARG A 205 13.13 3.75 -16.83
N TYR A 206 13.97 3.96 -15.81
CA TYR A 206 15.43 3.88 -15.94
C TYR A 206 15.99 2.52 -15.58
N ARG A 207 15.13 1.53 -15.26
CA ARG A 207 15.51 0.17 -14.85
C ARG A 207 16.57 0.19 -13.77
N THR A 208 16.35 1.07 -12.76
CA THR A 208 17.32 1.29 -11.68
C THR A 208 17.63 -0.03 -10.98
N GLY A 209 18.89 -0.43 -10.96
CA GLY A 209 19.40 -1.54 -10.16
C GLY A 209 20.10 -1.01 -8.91
N PHE A 210 21.18 -1.69 -8.49
CA PHE A 210 22.04 -1.15 -7.45
C PHE A 210 22.74 0.11 -7.94
N ASP A 211 22.58 1.20 -7.19
CA ASP A 211 23.25 2.49 -7.43
C ASP A 211 23.66 3.05 -6.05
N TRP A 212 24.96 3.28 -5.85
CA TRP A 212 25.48 3.79 -4.58
C TRP A 212 24.95 5.18 -4.23
N ARG A 213 24.59 6.01 -5.22
CA ARG A 213 24.01 7.34 -5.00
C ARG A 213 22.60 7.25 -4.44
N VAL A 214 21.81 6.29 -4.93
CA VAL A 214 20.49 5.98 -4.39
C VAL A 214 20.62 5.43 -2.98
N LEU A 215 21.60 4.53 -2.74
CA LEU A 215 21.87 3.99 -1.41
C LEU A 215 22.25 5.10 -0.42
N ALA A 216 23.16 5.98 -0.81
CA ALA A 216 23.59 7.09 0.03
C ALA A 216 22.42 8.06 0.35
N GLY A 217 21.64 8.44 -0.66
CA GLY A 217 20.47 9.29 -0.46
C GLY A 217 19.41 8.64 0.45
N ALA A 218 19.15 7.35 0.26
CA ALA A 218 18.24 6.59 1.10
C ALA A 218 18.76 6.45 2.55
N ALA A 219 20.07 6.22 2.72
CA ALA A 219 20.71 6.14 4.03
C ALA A 219 20.65 7.50 4.76
N ILE A 220 20.87 8.61 4.06
CA ILE A 220 20.74 9.96 4.63
C ILE A 220 19.31 10.21 5.10
N ALA A 221 18.31 9.87 4.27
CA ALA A 221 16.90 10.08 4.59
C ALA A 221 16.46 9.26 5.83
N THR A 222 16.81 7.97 5.86
CA THR A 222 16.50 7.09 7.01
C THR A 222 17.35 7.47 8.23
N GLY A 223 18.60 7.89 8.05
CA GLY A 223 19.47 8.39 9.13
C GLY A 223 18.91 9.66 9.78
N ALA A 224 18.35 10.58 8.98
CA ALA A 224 17.70 11.78 9.48
C ALA A 224 16.42 11.46 10.28
N PHE A 225 15.62 10.46 9.84
CA PHE A 225 14.50 9.93 10.60
C PHE A 225 14.96 9.34 11.95
N ALA A 226 15.98 8.47 11.91
CA ALA A 226 16.51 7.83 13.11
C ALA A 226 17.09 8.85 14.09
N TRP A 227 17.81 9.85 13.57
CA TRP A 227 18.31 10.96 14.40
C TRP A 227 17.15 11.74 15.07
N LYS A 228 16.11 12.08 14.30
CA LYS A 228 14.95 12.79 14.88
C LYS A 228 14.23 11.95 15.93
N TRP A 229 14.10 10.64 15.70
CA TRP A 229 13.50 9.72 16.66
C TRP A 229 14.33 9.63 17.96
N LEU A 230 15.63 9.41 17.84
CA LEU A 230 16.52 9.22 19.00
C LEU A 230 16.85 10.51 19.74
N SER A 231 16.78 11.69 19.09
CA SER A 231 17.02 12.99 19.71
C SER A 231 15.78 13.60 20.39
N GLY A 232 14.60 12.98 20.24
CA GLY A 232 13.38 13.38 20.95
C GLY A 232 13.48 13.06 22.45
N ALA A 233 12.96 13.93 23.31
CA ALA A 233 13.02 13.77 24.77
C ALA A 233 12.48 12.42 25.26
N ASP A 234 11.44 11.88 24.59
CA ASP A 234 10.76 10.63 24.95
C ASP A 234 11.08 9.48 23.99
N ALA A 235 12.07 9.62 23.10
CA ALA A 235 12.36 8.69 22.02
C ALA A 235 11.08 8.27 21.23
N SER A 236 10.13 9.20 21.11
CA SER A 236 8.87 8.98 20.39
C SER A 236 9.11 9.01 18.89
N LEU A 237 8.42 8.14 18.17
CA LEU A 237 8.46 8.13 16.71
C LEU A 237 7.95 9.45 16.13
N PRO A 238 8.54 9.96 15.03
CA PRO A 238 8.01 11.08 14.29
C PRO A 238 6.53 10.88 13.90
N GLU A 239 5.77 11.97 13.89
CA GLU A 239 4.33 11.98 13.67
C GLU A 239 3.97 11.29 12.34
N ARG A 240 3.02 10.32 12.42
CA ARG A 240 2.53 9.52 11.30
C ARG A 240 1.22 10.07 10.74
N PHE A 241 0.36 10.59 11.59
CA PHE A 241 -0.97 11.07 11.24
C PHE A 241 -1.22 12.47 11.84
N PRO A 242 -1.12 13.53 11.03
CA PRO A 242 -0.65 13.60 9.65
C PRO A 242 0.87 13.35 9.54
N PRO A 243 1.36 12.84 8.39
CA PRO A 243 2.75 12.44 8.28
C PRO A 243 3.70 13.63 8.26
N SER A 244 4.69 13.61 9.16
CA SER A 244 5.81 14.54 9.14
C SER A 244 6.79 14.23 7.99
N VAL A 245 7.63 15.20 7.62
CA VAL A 245 8.68 14.96 6.61
C VAL A 245 9.62 13.81 7.01
N TRP A 246 9.90 13.67 8.28
CA TRP A 246 10.73 12.59 8.82
C TRP A 246 10.08 11.23 8.62
N TRP A 247 8.78 11.12 8.91
CA TRP A 247 8.02 9.89 8.71
C TRP A 247 7.97 9.50 7.23
N VAL A 248 7.76 10.45 6.33
CA VAL A 248 7.75 10.18 4.87
C VAL A 248 9.14 9.79 4.37
N ALA A 249 10.22 10.43 4.85
CA ALA A 249 11.58 10.13 4.43
C ALA A 249 12.14 8.82 5.04
N GLY A 250 11.67 8.46 6.24
CA GLY A 250 12.19 7.35 7.06
C GLY A 250 12.32 5.99 6.36
N PRO A 251 11.34 5.53 5.59
CA PRO A 251 11.37 4.20 4.98
C PRO A 251 12.35 4.05 3.80
N ALA A 252 13.00 5.12 3.33
CA ALA A 252 13.74 5.12 2.07
C ALA A 252 14.80 4.00 1.96
N LEU A 253 15.63 3.81 2.98
CA LEU A 253 16.68 2.77 2.98
C LEU A 253 16.07 1.36 3.03
N LEU A 254 15.07 1.16 3.88
CA LEU A 254 14.40 -0.13 4.02
C LEU A 254 13.70 -0.52 2.72
N LEU A 255 12.99 0.42 2.09
CA LEU A 255 12.32 0.20 0.80
C LEU A 255 13.32 -0.09 -0.32
N TYR A 256 14.45 0.62 -0.34
CA TYR A 256 15.50 0.32 -1.31
C TYR A 256 16.09 -1.07 -1.07
N GLY A 257 16.31 -1.46 0.18
CA GLY A 257 16.71 -2.82 0.55
C GLY A 257 15.70 -3.88 0.10
N TYR A 258 14.40 -3.67 0.36
CA TYR A 258 13.30 -4.55 -0.12
C TYR A 258 13.29 -4.66 -1.65
N TYR A 259 13.49 -3.54 -2.35
CA TYR A 259 13.57 -3.53 -3.81
C TYR A 259 14.76 -4.34 -4.34
N LEU A 260 15.95 -4.16 -3.76
CA LEU A 260 17.15 -4.92 -4.16
C LEU A 260 17.00 -6.42 -3.81
N LEU A 261 16.43 -6.72 -2.66
CA LEU A 261 16.12 -8.10 -2.26
C LEU A 261 15.16 -8.76 -3.27
N SER A 262 14.10 -8.07 -3.66
CA SER A 262 13.14 -8.55 -4.66
C SER A 262 13.78 -8.78 -6.01
N ARG A 263 14.73 -7.92 -6.43
CA ARG A 263 15.53 -8.08 -7.64
C ARG A 263 16.48 -9.28 -7.55
N TRP A 264 17.00 -9.57 -6.38
CA TRP A 264 17.80 -10.77 -6.14
C TRP A 264 16.92 -12.03 -6.16
N MET A 265 15.78 -12.03 -5.46
CA MET A 265 14.82 -13.15 -5.39
C MET A 265 14.23 -13.49 -6.78
N GLU A 266 14.08 -12.53 -7.68
CA GLU A 266 13.60 -12.74 -9.05
C GLU A 266 14.45 -13.75 -9.83
N LYS A 267 15.74 -13.89 -9.49
CA LYS A 267 16.66 -14.85 -10.12
C LYS A 267 16.34 -16.30 -9.78
N TYR A 268 15.61 -16.55 -8.69
CA TYR A 268 15.26 -17.86 -8.16
C TYR A 268 13.74 -18.07 -8.19
N PRO A 269 13.15 -18.54 -9.31
CA PRO A 269 11.71 -18.48 -9.49
C PRO A 269 10.90 -19.36 -8.52
N LEU A 270 11.34 -20.60 -8.28
CA LEU A 270 10.50 -21.60 -7.60
C LEU A 270 10.17 -21.26 -6.13
N PRO A 271 11.13 -20.91 -5.25
CA PRO A 271 10.83 -20.72 -3.83
C PRO A 271 9.97 -19.49 -3.53
N PHE A 272 9.88 -18.52 -4.48
CA PHE A 272 9.20 -17.23 -4.27
C PHE A 272 7.87 -17.08 -5.02
N LEU A 273 7.35 -18.18 -5.60
CA LEU A 273 6.02 -18.17 -6.25
C LEU A 273 4.87 -17.72 -5.33
N PRO A 274 4.83 -18.09 -4.03
CA PRO A 274 3.80 -17.57 -3.13
C PRO A 274 3.85 -16.05 -2.99
N LEU A 275 5.03 -15.44 -2.83
CA LEU A 275 5.18 -13.98 -2.76
C LEU A 275 4.74 -13.29 -4.06
N GLU A 276 5.07 -13.86 -5.22
CA GLU A 276 4.56 -13.35 -6.49
C GLU A 276 3.03 -13.41 -6.55
N ALA A 277 2.42 -14.49 -6.06
CA ALA A 277 0.96 -14.64 -6.04
C ALA A 277 0.30 -13.57 -5.15
N LEU A 278 0.88 -13.28 -3.97
CA LEU A 278 0.45 -12.18 -3.11
C LEU A 278 0.55 -10.84 -3.86
N GLY A 279 1.70 -10.55 -4.45
CA GLY A 279 1.93 -9.28 -5.15
C GLY A 279 1.13 -9.11 -6.44
N ARG A 280 0.67 -10.19 -7.06
CA ARG A 280 -0.24 -10.14 -8.22
C ARG A 280 -1.67 -9.79 -7.84
N ASN A 281 -2.09 -10.12 -6.64
CA ASN A 281 -3.47 -10.02 -6.17
C ASN A 281 -3.61 -9.12 -4.94
N VAL A 282 -2.74 -8.11 -4.80
CA VAL A 282 -2.66 -7.23 -3.62
C VAL A 282 -4.03 -6.78 -3.13
N LEU A 283 -4.88 -6.23 -4.02
CA LEU A 283 -6.18 -5.70 -3.63
C LEU A 283 -7.07 -6.76 -2.97
N TRP A 284 -7.07 -7.99 -3.49
CA TRP A 284 -7.83 -9.09 -2.93
C TRP A 284 -7.31 -9.51 -1.56
N PHE A 285 -5.99 -9.63 -1.41
CA PHE A 285 -5.40 -9.97 -0.12
C PHE A 285 -5.66 -8.89 0.92
N LEU A 286 -5.54 -7.61 0.58
CA LEU A 286 -5.81 -6.51 1.48
C LEU A 286 -7.29 -6.46 1.91
N LEU A 287 -8.21 -6.57 0.96
CA LEU A 287 -9.63 -6.55 1.24
C LEU A 287 -10.06 -7.73 2.10
N MET A 288 -9.72 -8.95 1.67
CA MET A 288 -10.19 -10.16 2.35
C MET A 288 -9.53 -10.34 3.72
N SER A 289 -8.23 -9.97 3.88
CA SER A 289 -7.60 -10.03 5.21
C SER A 289 -8.27 -9.07 6.20
N ASN A 290 -8.60 -7.85 5.78
CA ASN A 290 -9.34 -6.92 6.64
C ASN A 290 -10.68 -7.51 7.07
N VAL A 291 -11.50 -7.96 6.12
CA VAL A 291 -12.83 -8.53 6.42
C VAL A 291 -12.72 -9.73 7.37
N LEU A 292 -11.77 -10.65 7.12
CA LEU A 292 -11.59 -11.84 7.95
C LEU A 292 -11.06 -11.49 9.34
N ILE A 293 -10.11 -10.57 9.46
CA ILE A 293 -9.57 -10.10 10.75
C ILE A 293 -10.67 -9.43 11.56
N PHE A 294 -11.47 -8.54 10.95
CA PHE A 294 -12.57 -7.85 11.64
C PHE A 294 -13.64 -8.84 12.10
N ALA A 295 -14.06 -9.78 11.25
CA ALA A 295 -15.02 -10.80 11.60
C ALA A 295 -14.50 -11.71 12.73
N LEU A 296 -13.22 -12.12 12.68
CA LEU A 296 -12.60 -12.93 13.70
C LEU A 296 -12.53 -12.17 15.03
N LYS A 297 -12.10 -10.91 15.03
CA LYS A 297 -12.04 -10.09 16.25
C LYS A 297 -13.40 -9.88 16.88
N SER A 298 -14.43 -9.68 16.07
CA SER A 298 -15.82 -9.56 16.53
C SER A 298 -16.32 -10.84 17.22
N ASN A 299 -16.00 -12.01 16.66
CA ASN A 299 -16.45 -13.30 17.21
C ASN A 299 -15.56 -13.83 18.35
N GLN A 300 -14.30 -13.40 18.42
CA GLN A 300 -13.31 -13.82 19.41
C GLN A 300 -12.63 -12.60 20.05
N PRO A 301 -13.38 -11.76 20.80
CA PRO A 301 -12.86 -10.49 21.33
C PRO A 301 -11.73 -10.68 22.35
N LEU A 302 -11.70 -11.82 23.04
CA LEU A 302 -10.72 -12.16 24.08
C LEU A 302 -9.49 -12.90 23.51
N LEU A 303 -9.46 -13.20 22.20
CA LEU A 303 -8.30 -13.86 21.59
C LEU A 303 -7.07 -12.97 21.69
N LEU A 304 -6.04 -13.47 22.36
CA LEU A 304 -4.74 -12.83 22.50
C LEU A 304 -3.67 -13.73 21.90
N LEU A 305 -2.83 -13.14 21.06
CA LEU A 305 -1.77 -13.85 20.34
C LEU A 305 -0.40 -13.27 20.65
N GLY A 306 0.57 -14.16 20.87
CA GLY A 306 1.98 -13.80 20.85
C GLY A 306 2.48 -13.60 19.42
N LEU A 307 3.76 -13.22 19.28
CA LEU A 307 4.38 -12.95 17.96
C LEU A 307 4.29 -14.14 17.01
N LEU A 308 4.61 -15.33 17.51
CA LEU A 308 4.63 -16.55 16.70
C LEU A 308 3.21 -17.00 16.32
N ASP A 309 2.25 -16.89 17.24
CA ASP A 309 0.85 -17.26 16.99
C ASP A 309 0.21 -16.31 15.97
N ALA A 310 0.50 -15.00 16.06
CA ALA A 310 0.09 -14.00 15.09
C ALA A 310 0.68 -14.29 13.70
N PHE A 311 1.93 -14.77 13.62
CA PHE A 311 2.56 -15.18 12.37
C PHE A 311 1.87 -16.42 11.75
N TRP A 312 1.56 -17.43 12.55
CA TRP A 312 0.81 -18.60 12.05
C TRP A 312 -0.61 -18.24 11.64
N MET A 313 -1.27 -17.35 12.37
CA MET A 313 -2.58 -16.84 11.99
C MET A 313 -2.54 -16.11 10.65
N GLU A 314 -1.54 -15.25 10.45
CA GLU A 314 -1.31 -14.58 9.16
C GLU A 314 -1.16 -15.58 8.02
N LEU A 315 -0.27 -16.58 8.16
CA LEU A 315 -0.07 -17.60 7.13
C LEU A 315 -1.36 -18.36 6.82
N GLY A 316 -2.14 -18.69 7.85
CA GLY A 316 -3.46 -19.32 7.68
C GLY A 316 -4.43 -18.45 6.88
N LEU A 317 -4.53 -17.16 7.22
CA LEU A 317 -5.36 -16.19 6.49
C LEU A 317 -4.93 -16.07 5.02
N LEU A 318 -3.63 -15.92 4.77
CA LEU A 318 -3.08 -15.80 3.43
C LEU A 318 -3.32 -17.07 2.59
N ALA A 319 -3.22 -18.25 3.22
CA ALA A 319 -3.51 -19.53 2.57
C ALA A 319 -4.99 -19.65 2.17
N VAL A 320 -5.92 -19.29 3.08
CA VAL A 320 -7.37 -19.31 2.82
C VAL A 320 -7.73 -18.35 1.69
N ILE A 321 -7.20 -17.12 1.73
CA ILE A 321 -7.45 -16.12 0.69
C ILE A 321 -6.85 -16.57 -0.64
N GLY A 322 -5.62 -17.08 -0.64
CA GLY A 322 -4.96 -17.59 -1.84
C GLY A 322 -5.70 -18.73 -2.49
N PHE A 323 -6.22 -19.68 -1.68
CA PHE A 323 -7.06 -20.78 -2.14
C PHE A 323 -8.38 -20.27 -2.75
N SER A 324 -9.03 -19.30 -2.11
CA SER A 324 -10.26 -18.68 -2.64
C SER A 324 -10.02 -18.03 -4.01
N ILE A 325 -8.93 -17.26 -4.15
CA ILE A 325 -8.54 -16.66 -5.43
C ILE A 325 -8.29 -17.73 -6.49
N TRP A 326 -7.61 -18.82 -6.13
CA TRP A 326 -7.33 -19.92 -7.04
C TRP A 326 -8.62 -20.58 -7.56
N ILE A 327 -9.61 -20.85 -6.69
CA ILE A 327 -10.91 -21.40 -7.08
C ILE A 327 -11.62 -20.48 -8.08
N ILE A 328 -11.70 -19.18 -7.78
CA ILE A 328 -12.41 -18.19 -8.60
C ILE A 328 -11.73 -18.05 -9.99
N THR A 329 -10.40 -18.14 -10.06
CA THR A 329 -9.66 -17.92 -11.31
C THR A 329 -9.50 -19.16 -12.17
N LYS A 330 -9.69 -20.36 -11.62
CA LYS A 330 -9.54 -21.65 -12.33
C LYS A 330 -10.48 -21.83 -13.53
N PRO A 331 -11.78 -21.50 -13.45
CA PRO A 331 -12.69 -21.61 -14.60
C PRO A 331 -12.29 -20.72 -15.77
N ALA A 332 -11.91 -19.47 -15.48
CA ALA A 332 -11.50 -18.50 -16.50
C ALA A 332 -10.24 -18.95 -17.27
N ARG A 333 -9.28 -19.57 -16.58
CA ARG A 333 -8.07 -20.15 -17.21
C ARG A 333 -8.39 -21.32 -18.12
N ARG A 334 -9.33 -22.19 -17.74
CA ARG A 334 -9.78 -23.32 -18.59
C ARG A 334 -10.48 -22.84 -19.84
N ALA A 335 -11.34 -21.82 -19.73
CA ALA A 335 -12.03 -21.25 -20.89
C ALA A 335 -11.04 -20.56 -21.86
N ALA A 336 -10.02 -19.85 -21.37
CA ALA A 336 -8.99 -19.25 -22.21
C ALA A 336 -8.18 -20.31 -22.99
N LEU A 337 -7.75 -21.40 -22.32
CA LEU A 337 -7.00 -22.48 -22.95
C LEU A 337 -7.82 -23.24 -23.99
N SER A 338 -9.15 -23.38 -23.80
CA SER A 338 -10.04 -24.05 -24.77
C SER A 338 -10.27 -23.21 -26.03
N ASN A 339 -10.13 -21.90 -25.95
CA ASN A 339 -10.27 -21.01 -27.12
C ASN A 339 -8.97 -20.95 -27.96
N ASP A 340 -7.80 -21.04 -27.32
CA ASP A 340 -6.50 -21.09 -28.03
C ASP A 340 -6.28 -22.40 -28.77
N THR A 341 -6.95 -23.52 -28.36
CA THR A 341 -6.90 -24.80 -29.04
C THR A 341 -7.89 -24.93 -30.23
N LYS A 342 -8.76 -23.92 -30.41
CA LYS A 342 -9.75 -23.89 -31.51
C LYS A 342 -9.36 -22.95 -32.66
N MET A 343 -8.25 -22.24 -32.56
CA MET A 343 -7.60 -21.47 -33.63
C MET A 343 -6.43 -22.27 -34.22
#